data_68d0e761a604037543cf9e72846e855f
#
_entry.id   68d0e761a604037543cf9e72846e855f
#
_cell.length_a   1.000
_cell.length_b   1.000
_cell.length_c   1.000
_cell.angle_alpha   90.00
_cell.angle_beta   90.00
_cell.angle_gamma   90.00
#
_symmetry.space_group_name_H-M   'P 1'
#
loop_
_entity.id
_entity.type
_entity.pdbx_description
1 polymer ?
#
loop_
_entity_poly.entity_id
_entity_poly.type
_entity_poly.pdbx_seq_one_letter_code
_entity_poly.pdbx_strand_id
1 'polypeptide(L)'
;MVLRHQNGIFGPQTTVGCMHHDYKSIKIEDYTYDLPSAKIALFPLEKRDDSKLLVYSNGKILHHHYKDLPSLLPNETWLVFNETKVIPARLIFKKSSGASIEIFCLEPESSYGDMAMALSCKATVKMKCLVGGASKWKAGTTLEKQVGEDGLLIVSILEKLQDSFLLEFNWTPTALSFSEVLQKTGDIPLPPYIKRKTDSTDVNRYQTVYANKKGSVAAPTAGLHFTKQLLDSIAEKNIRKGFVTLHVGAGTFRPVKSVTMGEHLMHEEWIDVDADFIEELLINLNNNKKVIAVGTTSVRTLESLYWLGVKAISNGNVNEGISQWEVYEDKQKYPSPIEAIKALQSLLVKQNQSRIITKTALLILPGYDFKIVKGIITNFHQPQSTLLLLVSAFIGKDWREIYMSALENNYRFLSYGDGSLLLRS
;
A
#
# COMPACT_ATOMS: atom_id res chain seq x y z
N MET A 1 43.98 44.57 53.80
CA MET A 1 42.69 44.70 53.06
C MET A 1 42.76 43.80 51.87
N VAL A 2 42.24 42.58 52.02
CA VAL A 2 42.44 41.46 51.07
C VAL A 2 41.12 41.27 50.30
N LEU A 3 41.18 41.48 49.00
CA LEU A 3 40.06 41.18 48.07
C LEU A 3 40.13 39.71 47.62
N ARG A 4 39.10 38.94 47.97
CA ARG A 4 38.91 37.54 47.48
C ARG A 4 38.23 37.60 46.12
N HIS A 5 38.90 36.97 45.14
CA HIS A 5 38.31 36.59 43.87
C HIS A 5 37.44 35.33 44.07
N GLN A 6 36.16 35.42 43.68
CA GLN A 6 35.28 34.25 43.52
C GLN A 6 35.44 33.71 42.10
N ASN A 7 35.96 32.49 41.96
CA ASN A 7 35.95 31.74 40.73
C ASN A 7 34.56 31.09 40.55
N GLY A 8 33.81 31.53 39.56
CA GLY A 8 32.62 30.84 39.10
C GLY A 8 33.00 29.61 38.29
N ILE A 9 32.56 28.44 38.76
CA ILE A 9 32.73 27.15 38.06
C ILE A 9 31.59 27.08 37.03
N PHE A 10 31.91 27.27 35.75
CA PHE A 10 31.05 26.86 34.63
C PHE A 10 31.12 25.35 34.46
N GLY A 11 30.06 24.65 34.82
CA GLY A 11 29.89 23.22 34.48
C GLY A 11 29.69 23.06 32.95
N PRO A 12 30.11 21.92 32.40
CA PRO A 12 29.95 21.69 30.98
C PRO A 12 28.47 21.64 30.60
N GLN A 13 28.07 22.52 29.69
CA GLN A 13 26.79 22.41 28.99
C GLN A 13 26.80 21.12 28.16
N THR A 14 26.06 20.11 28.62
CA THR A 14 25.75 18.94 27.81
C THR A 14 24.88 19.41 26.64
N THR A 15 25.50 19.61 25.49
CA THR A 15 24.82 19.64 24.20
C THR A 15 24.11 18.30 24.03
N VAL A 16 22.77 18.33 24.10
CA VAL A 16 21.92 17.22 23.66
C VAL A 16 22.15 17.11 22.15
N GLY A 17 23.10 16.26 21.77
CA GLY A 17 23.32 15.90 20.38
C GLY A 17 22.06 15.25 19.87
N CYS A 18 21.42 15.84 18.85
CA CYS A 18 20.44 15.13 18.01
C CYS A 18 21.11 13.84 17.53
N MET A 19 20.65 12.69 18.04
CA MET A 19 21.06 11.41 17.45
C MET A 19 20.50 11.39 16.03
N HIS A 20 21.36 11.62 15.04
CA HIS A 20 21.05 11.37 13.64
C HIS A 20 20.72 9.88 13.52
N HIS A 21 19.44 9.58 13.29
CA HIS A 21 18.99 8.22 13.04
C HIS A 21 19.41 7.85 11.63
N ASP A 22 20.40 6.98 11.48
CA ASP A 22 20.83 6.50 10.16
C ASP A 22 19.84 5.44 9.65
N TYR A 23 18.77 5.90 9.02
CA TYR A 23 17.73 5.04 8.45
C TYR A 23 18.26 4.05 7.41
N LYS A 24 19.36 4.38 6.73
CA LYS A 24 19.97 3.53 5.70
C LYS A 24 20.69 2.32 6.29
N SER A 25 21.17 2.42 7.52
CA SER A 25 21.86 1.33 8.22
C SER A 25 20.91 0.32 8.87
N ILE A 26 19.60 0.55 8.88
CA ILE A 26 18.61 -0.39 9.43
C ILE A 26 18.73 -1.73 8.71
N LYS A 27 18.98 -2.79 9.48
CA LYS A 27 19.08 -4.15 8.98
C LYS A 27 17.73 -4.83 8.95
N ILE A 28 17.38 -5.44 7.82
CA ILE A 28 16.08 -6.11 7.68
C ILE A 28 15.98 -7.37 8.57
N GLU A 29 17.11 -8.02 8.87
CA GLU A 29 17.16 -9.18 9.75
C GLU A 29 16.69 -8.91 11.18
N ASP A 30 16.79 -7.65 11.67
CA ASP A 30 16.29 -7.24 12.98
C ASP A 30 14.75 -7.25 13.06
N TYR A 31 14.07 -7.31 11.92
CA TYR A 31 12.60 -7.31 11.77
C TYR A 31 12.12 -8.66 11.26
N THR A 32 12.48 -9.69 12.03
CA THR A 32 12.11 -11.07 11.75
C THR A 32 11.42 -11.72 12.94
N TYR A 33 10.64 -12.75 12.67
CA TYR A 33 10.00 -13.63 13.62
C TYR A 33 9.73 -14.97 12.92
N ASP A 34 9.53 -16.04 13.69
CA ASP A 34 9.17 -17.34 13.13
C ASP A 34 7.68 -17.34 12.72
N LEU A 35 7.41 -17.47 11.42
CA LEU A 35 6.07 -17.61 10.87
C LEU A 35 5.87 -19.04 10.35
N PRO A 36 5.21 -19.91 11.12
CA PRO A 36 4.90 -21.26 10.65
C PRO A 36 3.97 -21.21 9.42
N SER A 37 4.26 -21.99 8.40
CA SER A 37 3.46 -22.03 7.17
C SER A 37 1.98 -22.38 7.42
N ALA A 38 1.70 -23.16 8.47
CA ALA A 38 0.33 -23.50 8.90
C ALA A 38 -0.49 -22.29 9.40
N LYS A 39 0.18 -21.19 9.78
CA LYS A 39 -0.50 -19.95 10.18
C LYS A 39 -0.86 -19.05 9.01
N ILE A 40 -0.35 -19.31 7.81
CA ILE A 40 -0.68 -18.54 6.60
C ILE A 40 -2.07 -18.97 6.10
N ALA A 41 -3.01 -18.01 6.07
CA ALA A 41 -4.36 -18.26 5.60
C ALA A 41 -4.40 -18.40 4.08
N LEU A 42 -4.73 -19.60 3.59
CA LEU A 42 -4.86 -19.86 2.15
C LEU A 42 -6.24 -19.46 1.61
N PHE A 43 -7.26 -19.39 2.47
CA PHE A 43 -8.65 -19.03 2.15
C PHE A 43 -9.20 -18.01 3.15
N PRO A 44 -10.09 -17.11 2.71
CA PRO A 44 -10.83 -16.24 3.61
C PRO A 44 -11.84 -17.05 4.45
N LEU A 45 -12.24 -16.51 5.59
CA LEU A 45 -13.40 -17.05 6.33
C LEU A 45 -14.69 -16.87 5.52
N GLU A 46 -15.69 -17.68 5.75
CA GLU A 46 -17.00 -17.57 5.11
C GLU A 46 -17.58 -16.17 5.34
N LYS A 47 -17.67 -15.73 6.60
CA LYS A 47 -17.99 -14.36 6.98
C LYS A 47 -16.70 -13.58 7.21
N ARG A 48 -16.52 -12.49 6.49
CA ARG A 48 -15.28 -11.68 6.51
C ARG A 48 -14.99 -11.08 7.88
N ASP A 49 -16.03 -10.61 8.57
CA ASP A 49 -15.98 -9.92 9.86
C ASP A 49 -15.94 -10.85 11.08
N ASP A 50 -16.00 -12.17 10.89
CA ASP A 50 -15.64 -13.15 11.91
C ASP A 50 -14.12 -13.32 12.09
N SER A 51 -13.29 -12.67 11.26
CA SER A 51 -11.83 -12.63 11.45
C SER A 51 -11.49 -12.03 12.82
N LYS A 52 -10.46 -12.57 13.46
CA LYS A 52 -9.95 -12.04 14.74
C LYS A 52 -9.33 -10.66 14.52
N LEU A 53 -9.46 -9.82 15.54
CA LEU A 53 -8.89 -8.49 15.60
C LEU A 53 -8.11 -8.33 16.91
N LEU A 54 -6.79 -8.23 16.82
CA LEU A 54 -5.95 -7.85 17.93
C LEU A 54 -5.99 -6.35 18.09
N VAL A 55 -6.34 -5.85 19.27
CA VAL A 55 -6.35 -4.41 19.58
C VAL A 55 -5.15 -4.08 20.45
N TYR A 56 -4.30 -3.18 20.00
CA TYR A 56 -3.21 -2.63 20.77
C TYR A 56 -3.43 -1.14 21.04
N SER A 57 -3.44 -0.79 22.31
CA SER A 57 -3.56 0.60 22.75
C SER A 57 -2.87 0.79 24.10
N ASN A 58 -2.01 1.81 24.23
CA ASN A 58 -1.35 2.17 25.48
C ASN A 58 -0.62 1.00 26.17
N GLY A 59 0.10 0.18 25.42
CA GLY A 59 0.84 -0.97 25.94
C GLY A 59 -0.03 -2.18 26.30
N LYS A 60 -1.33 -2.15 25.97
CA LYS A 60 -2.25 -3.27 26.26
C LYS A 60 -2.66 -3.97 24.97
N ILE A 61 -2.67 -5.30 25.01
CA ILE A 61 -3.14 -6.17 23.95
C ILE A 61 -4.47 -6.79 24.38
N LEU A 62 -5.48 -6.68 23.52
CA LEU A 62 -6.80 -7.30 23.70
C LEU A 62 -7.17 -8.08 22.44
N HIS A 63 -8.01 -9.11 22.58
CA HIS A 63 -8.41 -9.99 21.49
C HIS A 63 -9.91 -9.89 21.26
N HIS A 64 -10.29 -9.55 20.04
CA HIS A 64 -11.65 -9.31 19.56
C HIS A 64 -11.88 -9.93 18.18
N HIS A 65 -12.99 -9.58 17.54
CA HIS A 65 -13.27 -9.87 16.13
C HIS A 65 -13.56 -8.58 15.38
N TYR A 66 -13.47 -8.59 14.04
CA TYR A 66 -13.76 -7.40 13.25
C TYR A 66 -15.18 -6.88 13.44
N LYS A 67 -16.17 -7.75 13.67
CA LYS A 67 -17.56 -7.36 13.98
C LYS A 67 -17.67 -6.46 15.22
N ASP A 68 -16.72 -6.52 16.15
CA ASP A 68 -16.69 -5.70 17.36
C ASP A 68 -16.09 -4.30 17.13
N LEU A 69 -15.52 -4.05 15.94
CA LEU A 69 -14.81 -2.82 15.61
C LEU A 69 -15.58 -1.53 15.91
N PRO A 70 -16.92 -1.42 15.67
CA PRO A 70 -17.66 -0.21 16.00
C PRO A 70 -17.58 0.23 17.46
N SER A 71 -17.40 -0.71 18.38
CA SER A 71 -17.26 -0.43 19.83
C SER A 71 -15.82 -0.20 20.27
N LEU A 72 -14.85 -0.57 19.44
CA LEU A 72 -13.42 -0.51 19.74
C LEU A 72 -12.75 0.75 19.19
N LEU A 73 -13.38 1.40 18.21
CA LEU A 73 -12.87 2.63 17.63
C LEU A 73 -13.01 3.81 18.61
N PRO A 74 -11.97 4.64 18.76
CA PRO A 74 -12.07 5.84 19.59
C PRO A 74 -13.15 6.79 19.09
N ASN A 75 -13.68 7.61 20.00
CA ASN A 75 -14.51 8.75 19.61
C ASN A 75 -13.74 9.67 18.67
N GLU A 76 -14.47 10.44 17.86
CA GLU A 76 -13.88 11.38 16.91
C GLU A 76 -12.95 10.73 15.87
N THR A 77 -13.24 9.46 15.51
CA THR A 77 -12.51 8.74 14.47
C THR A 77 -13.01 9.10 13.07
N TRP A 78 -12.07 9.21 12.14
CA TRP A 78 -12.29 9.19 10.70
C TRP A 78 -11.52 8.02 10.09
N LEU A 79 -12.22 7.07 9.47
CA LEU A 79 -11.60 5.91 8.84
C LEU A 79 -11.27 6.21 7.38
N VAL A 80 -10.03 5.95 6.97
CA VAL A 80 -9.59 6.13 5.58
C VAL A 80 -9.24 4.81 4.94
N PHE A 81 -9.89 4.51 3.82
CA PHE A 81 -9.80 3.26 3.07
C PHE A 81 -9.09 3.47 1.74
N ASN A 82 -8.43 2.43 1.23
CA ASN A 82 -7.97 2.38 -0.14
C ASN A 82 -9.05 1.69 -1.01
N GLU A 83 -9.70 2.44 -1.90
CA GLU A 83 -10.78 1.94 -2.76
C GLU A 83 -10.30 1.31 -4.08
N THR A 84 -9.00 1.07 -4.21
CA THR A 84 -8.49 0.47 -5.44
C THR A 84 -9.13 -0.89 -5.74
N LYS A 85 -9.38 -1.14 -7.02
CA LYS A 85 -9.98 -2.39 -7.51
C LYS A 85 -8.96 -3.24 -8.23
N VAL A 86 -8.84 -4.50 -7.82
CA VAL A 86 -7.93 -5.47 -8.46
C VAL A 86 -8.42 -5.81 -9.85
N ILE A 87 -7.51 -5.81 -10.80
CA ILE A 87 -7.76 -6.25 -12.17
C ILE A 87 -7.23 -7.67 -12.36
N PRO A 88 -7.81 -8.48 -13.27
CA PRO A 88 -7.33 -9.82 -13.57
C PRO A 88 -6.05 -9.77 -14.42
N ALA A 89 -4.98 -9.31 -13.80
CA ALA A 89 -3.70 -8.98 -14.44
C ALA A 89 -2.80 -10.19 -14.71
N ARG A 90 -3.25 -11.40 -14.40
CA ARG A 90 -2.50 -12.64 -14.58
C ARG A 90 -3.05 -13.43 -15.76
N LEU A 91 -2.26 -13.60 -16.83
CA LEU A 91 -2.64 -14.32 -18.02
C LEU A 91 -1.80 -15.58 -18.17
N ILE A 92 -2.46 -16.71 -18.40
CA ILE A 92 -1.80 -18.00 -18.64
C ILE A 92 -2.01 -18.38 -20.10
N PHE A 93 -0.90 -18.59 -20.80
CA PHE A 93 -0.87 -19.05 -22.19
C PHE A 93 -0.37 -20.48 -22.24
N LYS A 94 -1.05 -21.32 -23.01
CA LYS A 94 -0.63 -22.71 -23.27
C LYS A 94 -0.10 -22.80 -24.70
N LYS A 95 1.14 -23.25 -24.85
CA LYS A 95 1.74 -23.53 -26.18
C LYS A 95 1.27 -24.86 -26.69
N SER A 96 1.35 -25.09 -28.02
CA SER A 96 1.10 -26.37 -28.64
C SER A 96 1.98 -27.51 -28.10
N SER A 97 3.17 -27.18 -27.60
CA SER A 97 4.07 -28.11 -26.91
C SER A 97 3.64 -28.52 -25.49
N GLY A 98 2.49 -28.01 -24.99
CA GLY A 98 2.02 -28.20 -23.62
C GLY A 98 2.68 -27.31 -22.60
N ALA A 99 3.70 -26.52 -22.95
CA ALA A 99 4.36 -25.59 -22.03
C ALA A 99 3.45 -24.40 -21.70
N SER A 100 3.41 -24.02 -20.42
CA SER A 100 2.71 -22.83 -19.96
C SER A 100 3.67 -21.66 -19.84
N ILE A 101 3.21 -20.47 -20.26
CA ILE A 101 3.84 -19.19 -20.05
C ILE A 101 2.85 -18.34 -19.25
N GLU A 102 3.31 -17.74 -18.17
CA GLU A 102 2.53 -16.88 -17.32
C GLU A 102 2.98 -15.43 -17.53
N ILE A 103 2.04 -14.55 -17.86
CA ILE A 103 2.27 -13.11 -17.94
C ILE A 103 1.54 -12.46 -16.78
N PHE A 104 2.26 -11.61 -16.04
CA PHE A 104 1.71 -10.80 -14.98
C PHE A 104 1.92 -9.32 -15.30
N CYS A 105 0.84 -8.61 -15.68
CA CYS A 105 0.87 -7.19 -15.98
C CYS A 105 1.15 -6.40 -14.71
N LEU A 106 2.13 -5.48 -14.77
CA LEU A 106 2.57 -4.65 -13.64
C LEU A 106 2.08 -3.21 -13.78
N GLU A 107 2.62 -2.51 -14.78
CA GLU A 107 2.35 -1.11 -15.04
C GLU A 107 2.36 -0.84 -16.56
N PRO A 108 1.66 0.20 -17.01
CA PRO A 108 1.73 0.60 -18.42
C PRO A 108 3.10 1.18 -18.79
N GLU A 109 3.40 1.17 -20.07
CA GLU A 109 4.51 1.94 -20.61
C GLU A 109 4.29 3.44 -20.37
N SER A 110 5.37 4.19 -20.16
CA SER A 110 5.31 5.57 -19.62
C SER A 110 4.47 6.56 -20.44
N SER A 111 4.30 6.30 -21.75
CA SER A 111 3.50 7.18 -22.64
C SER A 111 2.01 7.19 -22.31
N TYR A 112 1.50 6.20 -21.58
CA TYR A 112 0.07 6.16 -21.20
C TYR A 112 -0.28 7.04 -19.99
N GLY A 113 0.72 7.56 -19.28
CA GLY A 113 0.52 8.38 -18.10
C GLY A 113 0.11 7.59 -16.86
N ASP A 114 -1.04 6.91 -16.87
CA ASP A 114 -1.52 6.12 -15.73
C ASP A 114 -2.17 4.79 -16.14
N MET A 115 -2.52 3.96 -15.15
CA MET A 115 -3.16 2.66 -15.37
C MET A 115 -4.58 2.80 -15.95
N ALA A 116 -5.33 3.83 -15.58
CA ALA A 116 -6.70 4.02 -16.08
C ALA A 116 -6.70 4.29 -17.59
N MET A 117 -5.74 5.10 -18.06
CA MET A 117 -5.52 5.35 -19.48
C MET A 117 -5.21 4.05 -20.23
N ALA A 118 -4.24 3.27 -19.76
CA ALA A 118 -3.89 1.99 -20.38
C ALA A 118 -5.08 1.01 -20.41
N LEU A 119 -5.84 0.90 -19.32
CA LEU A 119 -7.01 0.03 -19.23
C LEU A 119 -8.15 0.45 -20.18
N SER A 120 -8.22 1.71 -20.58
CA SER A 120 -9.19 2.24 -21.53
C SER A 120 -8.77 2.09 -22.99
N CYS A 121 -7.49 1.79 -23.27
CA CYS A 121 -6.98 1.60 -24.63
C CYS A 121 -7.77 0.55 -25.39
N LYS A 122 -7.91 0.77 -26.69
CA LYS A 122 -8.57 -0.13 -27.65
C LYS A 122 -7.55 -0.66 -28.65
N ALA A 123 -7.76 -1.87 -29.10
CA ALA A 123 -6.97 -2.58 -30.09
C ALA A 123 -5.54 -2.95 -29.65
N THR A 124 -4.81 -2.05 -28.98
CA THR A 124 -3.43 -2.28 -28.60
C THR A 124 -3.05 -1.55 -27.30
N VAL A 125 -2.14 -2.14 -26.53
CA VAL A 125 -1.52 -1.52 -25.35
C VAL A 125 -0.14 -2.12 -25.08
N LYS A 126 0.77 -1.32 -24.53
CA LYS A 126 2.09 -1.75 -24.08
C LYS A 126 2.16 -1.74 -22.56
N MET A 127 2.58 -2.87 -21.99
CA MET A 127 2.65 -3.06 -20.54
C MET A 127 3.99 -3.63 -20.12
N LYS A 128 4.53 -3.14 -19.02
CA LYS A 128 5.58 -3.83 -18.28
C LYS A 128 5.00 -5.04 -17.59
N CYS A 129 5.63 -6.21 -17.75
CA CYS A 129 5.12 -7.47 -17.23
C CYS A 129 6.24 -8.34 -16.64
N LEU A 130 5.90 -9.17 -15.63
CA LEU A 130 6.70 -10.33 -15.30
C LEU A 130 6.29 -11.49 -16.22
N VAL A 131 7.26 -12.33 -16.60
CA VAL A 131 7.01 -13.49 -17.45
C VAL A 131 7.56 -14.75 -16.79
N GLY A 132 6.64 -15.58 -16.28
CA GLY A 132 6.95 -16.91 -15.79
C GLY A 132 7.15 -17.88 -16.97
N GLY A 133 8.26 -18.64 -16.95
CA GLY A 133 8.60 -19.54 -18.06
C GLY A 133 9.14 -18.82 -19.30
N ALA A 134 9.71 -17.62 -19.15
CA ALA A 134 10.26 -16.81 -20.23
C ALA A 134 11.26 -17.57 -21.13
N SER A 135 12.05 -18.49 -20.58
CA SER A 135 12.98 -19.33 -21.35
C SER A 135 12.29 -20.22 -22.40
N LYS A 136 10.99 -20.47 -22.23
CA LYS A 136 10.17 -21.24 -23.16
C LYS A 136 9.52 -20.38 -24.25
N TRP A 137 9.65 -19.06 -24.17
CA TRP A 137 9.12 -18.09 -25.14
C TRP A 137 10.23 -17.61 -26.05
N LYS A 138 10.28 -18.13 -27.27
CA LYS A 138 11.30 -17.75 -28.25
C LYS A 138 11.10 -16.31 -28.72
N ALA A 139 12.19 -15.54 -28.81
CA ALA A 139 12.17 -14.20 -29.39
C ALA A 139 11.58 -14.22 -30.81
N GLY A 140 10.80 -13.18 -31.15
CA GLY A 140 10.13 -13.07 -32.45
C GLY A 140 8.88 -13.94 -32.63
N THR A 141 8.46 -14.71 -31.60
CA THR A 141 7.19 -15.45 -31.63
C THR A 141 6.13 -14.73 -30.79
N THR A 142 4.86 -14.97 -31.11
CA THR A 142 3.71 -14.45 -30.37
C THR A 142 3.09 -15.52 -29.49
N LEU A 143 2.34 -15.05 -28.47
CA LEU A 143 1.43 -15.89 -27.69
C LEU A 143 0.01 -15.48 -28.04
N GLU A 144 -0.87 -16.46 -28.13
CA GLU A 144 -2.26 -16.25 -28.50
C GLU A 144 -3.21 -16.82 -27.44
N LYS A 145 -4.33 -16.11 -27.21
CA LYS A 145 -5.39 -16.53 -26.30
C LYS A 145 -6.75 -16.05 -26.80
N GLN A 146 -7.74 -16.93 -26.71
CA GLN A 146 -9.13 -16.64 -27.11
C GLN A 146 -9.73 -15.54 -26.22
N VAL A 147 -10.47 -14.60 -26.82
CA VAL A 147 -11.19 -13.51 -26.16
C VAL A 147 -12.68 -13.65 -26.46
N GLY A 148 -13.44 -14.30 -25.57
CA GLY A 148 -14.84 -14.64 -25.84
C GLY A 148 -14.95 -15.71 -26.97
N GLU A 149 -16.01 -15.65 -27.78
CA GLU A 149 -16.26 -16.64 -28.81
C GLU A 149 -15.43 -16.39 -30.08
N ASP A 150 -15.33 -15.13 -30.56
CA ASP A 150 -14.73 -14.79 -31.86
C ASP A 150 -13.49 -13.88 -31.76
N GLY A 151 -13.04 -13.57 -30.56
CA GLY A 151 -11.90 -12.66 -30.37
C GLY A 151 -10.58 -13.37 -30.14
N LEU A 152 -9.49 -12.68 -30.41
CA LEU A 152 -8.12 -13.18 -30.20
C LEU A 152 -7.27 -12.11 -29.54
N LEU A 153 -6.53 -12.49 -28.49
CA LEU A 153 -5.47 -11.70 -27.89
C LEU A 153 -4.13 -12.25 -28.36
N ILE A 154 -3.31 -11.36 -28.92
CA ILE A 154 -1.94 -11.66 -29.39
C ILE A 154 -0.98 -10.84 -28.53
N VAL A 155 0.05 -11.50 -27.98
CA VAL A 155 1.07 -10.85 -27.15
C VAL A 155 2.44 -11.08 -27.73
N SER A 156 3.24 -10.01 -27.84
CA SER A 156 4.62 -10.03 -28.32
C SER A 156 5.57 -9.38 -27.32
N ILE A 157 6.84 -9.81 -27.34
CA ILE A 157 7.92 -9.16 -26.57
C ILE A 157 8.45 -8.02 -27.41
N LEU A 158 8.38 -6.79 -26.89
CA LEU A 158 9.07 -5.64 -27.47
C LEU A 158 10.50 -5.52 -26.96
N GLU A 159 10.67 -5.65 -25.64
CA GLU A 159 11.96 -5.45 -24.99
C GLU A 159 12.09 -6.33 -23.73
N LYS A 160 13.29 -6.83 -23.48
CA LYS A 160 13.65 -7.45 -22.22
C LYS A 160 14.35 -6.43 -21.32
N LEU A 161 13.70 -6.08 -20.21
CA LEU A 161 14.24 -5.20 -19.18
C LEU A 161 15.03 -6.01 -18.15
N GLN A 162 15.66 -5.34 -17.18
CA GLN A 162 16.47 -5.99 -16.14
C GLN A 162 15.70 -7.07 -15.37
N ASP A 163 14.52 -6.75 -14.83
CA ASP A 163 13.69 -7.65 -14.00
C ASP A 163 12.30 -7.93 -14.58
N SER A 164 12.02 -7.49 -15.79
CA SER A 164 10.70 -7.54 -16.42
C SER A 164 10.80 -7.55 -17.94
N PHE A 165 9.66 -7.48 -18.61
CA PHE A 165 9.56 -7.39 -20.06
C PHE A 165 8.59 -6.27 -20.42
N LEU A 166 8.89 -5.52 -21.47
CA LEU A 166 7.92 -4.68 -22.15
C LEU A 166 7.21 -5.53 -23.19
N LEU A 167 5.91 -5.73 -23.01
CA LEU A 167 5.07 -6.53 -23.90
C LEU A 167 4.06 -5.65 -24.60
N GLU A 168 3.75 -6.00 -25.85
CA GLU A 168 2.65 -5.42 -26.60
C GLU A 168 1.51 -6.42 -26.69
N PHE A 169 0.31 -5.94 -26.38
CA PHE A 169 -0.94 -6.66 -26.43
C PHE A 169 -1.77 -6.11 -27.57
N ASN A 170 -2.18 -6.96 -28.50
CA ASN A 170 -3.06 -6.64 -29.61
C ASN A 170 -4.26 -7.57 -29.56
N TRP A 171 -5.47 -7.07 -29.81
CA TRP A 171 -6.66 -7.91 -29.72
C TRP A 171 -7.76 -7.55 -30.72
N THR A 172 -8.61 -8.53 -30.97
CA THR A 172 -9.87 -8.43 -31.65
C THR A 172 -11.00 -8.95 -30.74
N PRO A 173 -12.23 -8.40 -30.82
CA PRO A 173 -12.60 -7.19 -31.57
C PRO A 173 -11.98 -5.92 -30.96
N THR A 174 -11.56 -5.01 -31.84
CA THR A 174 -10.87 -3.77 -31.45
C THR A 174 -11.73 -2.78 -30.69
N ALA A 175 -13.05 -3.01 -30.64
CA ALA A 175 -13.97 -2.19 -29.82
C ALA A 175 -13.80 -2.39 -28.31
N LEU A 176 -13.31 -3.56 -27.88
CA LEU A 176 -13.06 -3.85 -26.47
C LEU A 176 -11.92 -2.98 -25.93
N SER A 177 -12.10 -2.50 -24.71
CA SER A 177 -11.00 -1.90 -23.92
C SER A 177 -10.07 -3.00 -23.39
N PHE A 178 -8.82 -2.64 -23.04
CA PHE A 178 -7.89 -3.59 -22.42
C PHE A 178 -8.45 -4.16 -21.10
N SER A 179 -9.17 -3.34 -20.32
CA SER A 179 -9.88 -3.80 -19.12
C SER A 179 -10.87 -4.94 -19.41
N GLU A 180 -11.61 -4.86 -20.49
CA GLU A 180 -12.58 -5.91 -20.90
C GLU A 180 -11.86 -7.16 -21.41
N VAL A 181 -10.74 -6.99 -22.13
CA VAL A 181 -9.89 -8.11 -22.56
C VAL A 181 -9.33 -8.85 -21.34
N LEU A 182 -8.78 -8.14 -20.37
CA LEU A 182 -8.29 -8.75 -19.13
C LEU A 182 -9.39 -9.47 -18.36
N GLN A 183 -10.61 -8.92 -18.29
CA GLN A 183 -11.75 -9.58 -17.64
C GLN A 183 -12.14 -10.90 -18.30
N LYS A 184 -11.96 -11.03 -19.62
CA LYS A 184 -12.30 -12.23 -20.40
C LYS A 184 -11.17 -13.27 -20.41
N THR A 185 -9.92 -12.84 -20.20
CA THR A 185 -8.73 -13.69 -20.46
C THR A 185 -7.84 -13.89 -19.24
N GLY A 186 -7.94 -13.03 -18.24
CA GLY A 186 -7.06 -12.99 -17.08
C GLY A 186 -7.67 -13.61 -15.84
N ASP A 187 -6.80 -13.98 -14.92
CA ASP A 187 -7.10 -14.41 -13.56
C ASP A 187 -6.73 -13.33 -12.55
N ILE A 188 -7.41 -13.33 -11.40
CA ILE A 188 -7.02 -12.47 -10.27
C ILE A 188 -5.65 -12.95 -9.74
N PRO A 189 -4.65 -12.05 -9.64
CA PRO A 189 -3.34 -12.41 -9.15
C PRO A 189 -3.36 -12.55 -7.61
N LEU A 190 -3.25 -13.78 -7.12
CA LEU A 190 -3.07 -14.02 -5.69
C LEU A 190 -1.59 -13.83 -5.30
N PRO A 191 -1.31 -13.39 -4.07
CA PRO A 191 0.05 -13.28 -3.55
C PRO A 191 0.82 -14.62 -3.62
N PRO A 192 2.15 -14.60 -3.81
CA PRO A 192 2.95 -15.81 -4.04
C PRO A 192 3.00 -16.77 -2.84
N TYR A 193 2.70 -16.31 -1.64
CA TYR A 193 2.59 -17.17 -0.45
C TYR A 193 1.27 -17.94 -0.38
N ILE A 194 0.26 -17.60 -1.19
CA ILE A 194 -0.97 -18.38 -1.35
C ILE A 194 -0.69 -19.46 -2.42
N LYS A 195 -0.14 -20.58 -1.97
CA LYS A 195 0.31 -21.67 -2.84
C LYS A 195 -0.84 -22.59 -3.29
N ARG A 196 -1.89 -21.99 -3.86
CA ARG A 196 -2.99 -22.72 -4.52
C ARG A 196 -3.35 -22.06 -5.85
N LYS A 197 -4.06 -22.79 -6.69
CA LYS A 197 -4.66 -22.19 -7.89
C LYS A 197 -5.79 -21.24 -7.49
N THR A 198 -5.97 -20.19 -8.28
CA THR A 198 -7.15 -19.33 -8.18
C THR A 198 -8.41 -20.12 -8.50
N ASP A 199 -9.48 -19.84 -7.79
CA ASP A 199 -10.81 -20.33 -8.10
C ASP A 199 -11.79 -19.18 -8.41
N SER A 200 -12.99 -19.49 -8.86
CA SER A 200 -13.99 -18.49 -9.25
C SER A 200 -14.41 -17.58 -8.12
N THR A 201 -14.26 -18.02 -6.87
CA THR A 201 -14.64 -17.21 -5.69
C THR A 201 -13.64 -16.11 -5.43
N ASP A 202 -12.36 -16.25 -5.83
CA ASP A 202 -11.32 -15.25 -5.62
C ASP A 202 -11.63 -13.93 -6.31
N VAL A 203 -12.36 -13.95 -7.44
CA VAL A 203 -12.80 -12.72 -8.15
C VAL A 203 -13.55 -11.78 -7.21
N ASN A 204 -14.37 -12.33 -6.32
CA ASN A 204 -15.15 -11.57 -5.35
C ASN A 204 -14.48 -11.54 -3.96
N ARG A 205 -13.73 -12.58 -3.59
CA ARG A 205 -13.16 -12.72 -2.24
C ARG A 205 -11.86 -11.95 -2.09
N TYR A 206 -11.06 -11.80 -3.16
CA TYR A 206 -9.84 -10.98 -3.18
C TYR A 206 -10.13 -9.54 -3.65
N GLN A 207 -11.28 -9.00 -3.19
CA GLN A 207 -11.76 -7.66 -3.49
C GLN A 207 -12.46 -7.10 -2.26
N THR A 208 -12.28 -5.81 -1.98
CA THR A 208 -13.03 -5.13 -0.92
C THR A 208 -14.47 -4.85 -1.37
N VAL A 209 -15.41 -4.74 -0.42
CA VAL A 209 -16.82 -4.45 -0.73
C VAL A 209 -17.05 -3.02 -1.24
N TYR A 210 -16.04 -2.16 -1.10
CA TYR A 210 -16.04 -0.76 -1.53
C TYR A 210 -15.06 -0.48 -2.67
N ALA A 211 -14.49 -1.52 -3.30
CA ALA A 211 -13.56 -1.36 -4.42
C ALA A 211 -14.23 -0.64 -5.60
N ASN A 212 -13.62 0.44 -6.07
CA ASN A 212 -14.17 1.35 -7.08
C ASN A 212 -13.20 1.59 -8.25
N LYS A 213 -12.05 2.23 -8.01
CA LYS A 213 -11.09 2.62 -9.06
C LYS A 213 -10.22 1.44 -9.50
N LYS A 214 -10.38 0.97 -10.75
CA LYS A 214 -9.60 -0.14 -11.33
C LYS A 214 -8.14 0.26 -11.57
N GLY A 215 -7.18 -0.66 -11.36
CA GLY A 215 -5.77 -0.42 -11.69
C GLY A 215 -4.78 -1.15 -10.80
N SER A 216 -5.24 -1.82 -9.75
CA SER A 216 -4.36 -2.54 -8.82
C SER A 216 -4.16 -3.98 -9.25
N VAL A 217 -2.96 -4.51 -9.04
CA VAL A 217 -2.67 -5.93 -9.19
C VAL A 217 -2.75 -6.71 -7.88
N ALA A 218 -2.97 -6.00 -6.76
CA ALA A 218 -3.16 -6.60 -5.45
C ALA A 218 -4.26 -5.87 -4.66
N ALA A 219 -5.01 -6.62 -3.85
CA ALA A 219 -6.06 -6.05 -3.00
C ALA A 219 -5.46 -5.30 -1.80
N PRO A 220 -6.10 -4.22 -1.32
CA PRO A 220 -5.81 -3.63 0.00
C PRO A 220 -6.36 -4.56 1.09
N THR A 221 -5.56 -5.57 1.44
CA THR A 221 -6.01 -6.78 2.15
C THR A 221 -6.63 -6.54 3.53
N ALA A 222 -6.21 -5.49 4.25
CA ALA A 222 -6.84 -5.09 5.50
C ALA A 222 -8.33 -4.74 5.34
N GLY A 223 -8.73 -4.29 4.15
CA GLY A 223 -10.11 -3.99 3.82
C GLY A 223 -10.98 -5.21 3.52
N LEU A 224 -10.38 -6.39 3.32
CA LEU A 224 -11.12 -7.62 3.00
C LEU A 224 -12.04 -8.10 4.14
N HIS A 225 -11.78 -7.68 5.36
CA HIS A 225 -12.56 -8.04 6.55
C HIS A 225 -13.85 -7.24 6.68
N PHE A 226 -13.97 -6.13 5.98
CA PHE A 226 -15.15 -5.27 6.07
C PHE A 226 -16.29 -5.86 5.25
N THR A 227 -17.47 -5.94 5.88
CA THR A 227 -18.74 -6.25 5.24
C THR A 227 -19.58 -4.99 5.14
N LYS A 228 -20.63 -5.01 4.31
CA LYS A 228 -21.57 -3.88 4.25
C LYS A 228 -22.20 -3.62 5.61
N GLN A 229 -22.63 -4.68 6.32
CA GLN A 229 -23.21 -4.59 7.65
C GLN A 229 -22.26 -3.94 8.66
N LEU A 230 -20.97 -4.34 8.65
CA LEU A 230 -19.98 -3.73 9.52
C LEU A 230 -19.78 -2.24 9.22
N LEU A 231 -19.74 -1.87 7.94
CA LEU A 231 -19.64 -0.46 7.52
C LEU A 231 -20.86 0.37 7.91
N ASP A 232 -22.05 -0.22 7.85
CA ASP A 232 -23.30 0.42 8.28
C ASP A 232 -23.30 0.60 9.81
N SER A 233 -22.91 -0.42 10.60
CA SER A 233 -22.78 -0.31 12.05
C SER A 233 -21.73 0.71 12.52
N ILE A 234 -20.65 0.88 11.75
CA ILE A 234 -19.66 1.95 11.98
C ILE A 234 -20.29 3.32 11.75
N ALA A 235 -21.09 3.47 10.68
CA ALA A 235 -21.76 4.74 10.36
C ALA A 235 -22.82 5.11 11.44
N GLU A 236 -23.52 4.14 12.02
CA GLU A 236 -24.46 4.34 13.15
C GLU A 236 -23.77 4.93 14.41
N LYS A 237 -22.44 4.74 14.54
CA LYS A 237 -21.63 5.37 15.59
C LYS A 237 -21.11 6.76 15.21
N ASN A 238 -21.64 7.38 14.13
CA ASN A 238 -21.18 8.66 13.57
C ASN A 238 -19.72 8.68 13.15
N ILE A 239 -19.12 7.52 12.88
CA ILE A 239 -17.76 7.41 12.35
C ILE A 239 -17.83 7.52 10.83
N ARG A 240 -17.25 8.60 10.30
CA ARG A 240 -17.21 8.86 8.86
C ARG A 240 -16.11 8.05 8.19
N LYS A 241 -16.28 7.84 6.88
CA LYS A 241 -15.35 7.13 6.00
C LYS A 241 -14.83 8.08 4.92
N GLY A 242 -13.53 8.04 4.65
CA GLY A 242 -12.90 8.67 3.49
C GLY A 242 -12.25 7.61 2.61
N PHE A 243 -12.08 7.91 1.33
CA PHE A 243 -11.50 6.98 0.36
C PHE A 243 -10.33 7.64 -0.37
N VAL A 244 -9.24 6.91 -0.45
CA VAL A 244 -8.06 7.24 -1.26
C VAL A 244 -7.80 6.10 -2.23
N THR A 245 -7.03 6.35 -3.28
CA THR A 245 -6.59 5.30 -4.19
C THR A 245 -5.07 5.24 -4.22
N LEU A 246 -4.54 4.07 -3.92
CA LEU A 246 -3.18 3.69 -4.23
C LEU A 246 -3.25 2.37 -4.99
N HIS A 247 -2.74 2.36 -6.22
CA HIS A 247 -2.67 1.17 -7.04
C HIS A 247 -1.47 0.33 -6.64
N VAL A 248 -1.77 -0.80 -5.97
CA VAL A 248 -0.74 -1.68 -5.40
C VAL A 248 -0.06 -2.47 -6.51
N GLY A 249 1.26 -2.32 -6.60
CA GLY A 249 2.11 -3.07 -7.50
C GLY A 249 2.48 -4.47 -6.96
N ALA A 250 3.00 -5.34 -7.83
CA ALA A 250 3.43 -6.70 -7.47
C ALA A 250 4.62 -6.73 -6.48
N GLY A 251 5.35 -5.63 -6.38
CA GLY A 251 6.51 -5.49 -5.48
C GLY A 251 6.17 -5.65 -4.00
N THR A 252 4.94 -5.28 -3.61
CA THR A 252 4.47 -5.29 -2.22
C THR A 252 4.52 -6.68 -1.55
N PHE A 253 4.50 -7.77 -2.33
CA PHE A 253 4.54 -9.13 -1.80
C PHE A 253 5.94 -9.76 -1.77
N ARG A 254 6.96 -9.04 -2.25
CA ARG A 254 8.33 -9.55 -2.26
C ARG A 254 9.02 -9.25 -0.93
N PRO A 255 9.67 -10.23 -0.29
CA PRO A 255 10.53 -9.96 0.86
C PRO A 255 11.69 -9.06 0.44
N VAL A 256 12.18 -8.25 1.36
CA VAL A 256 13.40 -7.46 1.17
C VAL A 256 14.59 -8.41 1.05
N LYS A 257 15.39 -8.23 0.00
CA LYS A 257 16.58 -9.07 -0.27
C LYS A 257 17.88 -8.42 0.16
N SER A 258 17.89 -7.11 0.31
CA SER A 258 19.06 -6.35 0.76
C SER A 258 19.34 -6.58 2.24
N VAL A 259 20.59 -6.47 2.65
CA VAL A 259 21.00 -6.57 4.07
C VAL A 259 20.56 -5.33 4.83
N THR A 260 20.78 -4.16 4.24
CA THR A 260 20.39 -2.87 4.82
C THR A 260 19.30 -2.20 4.00
N MET A 261 18.57 -1.29 4.63
CA MET A 261 17.52 -0.53 3.93
C MET A 261 18.10 0.49 2.95
N GLY A 262 19.35 0.91 3.10
CA GLY A 262 20.06 1.77 2.15
C GLY A 262 20.23 1.15 0.77
N GLU A 263 20.32 -0.17 0.70
CA GLU A 263 20.46 -0.94 -0.55
C GLU A 263 19.09 -1.32 -1.16
N HIS A 264 18.00 -1.18 -0.39
CA HIS A 264 16.65 -1.52 -0.84
C HIS A 264 16.08 -0.43 -1.73
N LEU A 265 15.60 -0.80 -2.90
CA LEU A 265 14.84 0.09 -3.79
C LEU A 265 13.35 -0.14 -3.61
N MET A 266 12.67 0.86 -3.07
CA MET A 266 11.21 0.85 -2.95
C MET A 266 10.56 1.09 -4.32
N HIS A 267 9.60 0.25 -4.69
CA HIS A 267 8.83 0.46 -5.90
C HIS A 267 7.91 1.67 -5.77
N GLU A 268 7.84 2.45 -6.83
CA GLU A 268 6.85 3.52 -6.95
C GLU A 268 5.45 2.93 -7.14
N GLU A 269 4.46 3.53 -6.49
CA GLU A 269 3.06 3.17 -6.65
C GLU A 269 2.25 4.43 -6.94
N TRP A 270 1.29 4.33 -7.85
CA TRP A 270 0.42 5.43 -8.21
C TRP A 270 -0.59 5.72 -7.11
N ILE A 271 -0.68 6.99 -6.73
CA ILE A 271 -1.75 7.54 -5.89
C ILE A 271 -2.66 8.43 -6.73
N ASP A 272 -3.96 8.30 -6.54
CA ASP A 272 -5.02 9.10 -7.17
C ASP A 272 -5.99 9.53 -6.07
N VAL A 273 -5.98 10.81 -5.73
CA VAL A 273 -6.75 11.37 -4.61
C VAL A 273 -7.51 12.61 -5.10
N ASP A 274 -8.83 12.59 -4.91
CA ASP A 274 -9.72 13.66 -5.34
C ASP A 274 -9.54 14.91 -4.43
N ALA A 275 -9.76 16.10 -4.99
CA ALA A 275 -9.66 17.37 -4.26
C ALA A 275 -10.64 17.44 -3.09
N ASP A 276 -11.84 16.87 -3.23
CA ASP A 276 -12.85 16.79 -2.18
C ASP A 276 -12.33 16.01 -0.96
N PHE A 277 -11.57 14.92 -1.18
CA PHE A 277 -10.94 14.19 -0.08
C PHE A 277 -9.89 15.05 0.66
N ILE A 278 -9.10 15.86 -0.07
CA ILE A 278 -8.09 16.74 0.52
C ILE A 278 -8.76 17.83 1.36
N GLU A 279 -9.89 18.36 0.91
CA GLU A 279 -10.71 19.30 1.67
C GLU A 279 -11.28 18.64 2.94
N GLU A 280 -11.85 17.43 2.80
CA GLU A 280 -12.37 16.67 3.94
C GLU A 280 -11.25 16.34 4.95
N LEU A 281 -10.05 15.96 4.47
CA LEU A 281 -8.88 15.74 5.33
C LEU A 281 -8.53 16.99 6.12
N LEU A 282 -8.49 18.16 5.47
CA LEU A 282 -8.20 19.43 6.14
C LEU A 282 -9.24 19.76 7.21
N ILE A 283 -10.54 19.56 6.93
CA ILE A 283 -11.63 19.74 7.88
C ILE A 283 -11.46 18.81 9.09
N ASN A 284 -11.17 17.53 8.85
CA ASN A 284 -11.00 16.55 9.93
C ASN A 284 -9.77 16.84 10.81
N LEU A 285 -8.66 17.30 10.22
CA LEU A 285 -7.46 17.72 10.95
C LEU A 285 -7.74 18.97 11.83
N ASN A 286 -8.44 19.97 11.29
CA ASN A 286 -8.83 21.16 12.04
C ASN A 286 -9.77 20.82 13.23
N ASN A 287 -10.59 19.79 13.08
CA ASN A 287 -11.49 19.30 14.13
C ASN A 287 -10.83 18.28 15.06
N ASN A 288 -9.51 18.10 15.01
CA ASN A 288 -8.74 17.13 15.81
C ASN A 288 -9.27 15.69 15.71
N LYS A 289 -9.86 15.29 14.59
CA LYS A 289 -10.31 13.91 14.38
C LYS A 289 -9.12 12.95 14.34
N LYS A 290 -9.31 11.76 14.92
CA LYS A 290 -8.32 10.69 14.86
C LYS A 290 -8.39 10.01 13.50
N VAL A 291 -7.44 10.28 12.62
CA VAL A 291 -7.35 9.63 11.31
C VAL A 291 -6.81 8.22 11.49
N ILE A 292 -7.64 7.22 11.25
CA ILE A 292 -7.28 5.80 11.31
C ILE A 292 -7.25 5.25 9.90
N ALA A 293 -6.09 4.80 9.47
CA ALA A 293 -5.88 4.22 8.14
C ALA A 293 -6.21 2.72 8.12
N VAL A 294 -7.01 2.31 7.15
CA VAL A 294 -7.29 0.89 6.89
C VAL A 294 -6.34 0.38 5.79
N GLY A 295 -5.34 -0.37 6.23
CA GLY A 295 -4.25 -0.89 5.40
C GLY A 295 -3.03 0.03 5.34
N THR A 296 -1.88 -0.60 5.15
CA THR A 296 -0.59 0.09 4.98
C THR A 296 -0.56 0.98 3.73
N THR A 297 -1.35 0.66 2.71
CA THR A 297 -1.51 1.48 1.51
C THR A 297 -2.20 2.82 1.82
N SER A 298 -3.25 2.81 2.66
CA SER A 298 -3.90 4.04 3.13
C SER A 298 -2.96 4.89 3.99
N VAL A 299 -2.13 4.24 4.85
CA VAL A 299 -1.08 4.92 5.61
C VAL A 299 -0.12 5.64 4.68
N ARG A 300 0.43 4.92 3.69
CA ARG A 300 1.41 5.50 2.76
C ARG A 300 0.81 6.63 1.94
N THR A 301 -0.44 6.52 1.52
CA THR A 301 -1.13 7.61 0.80
C THR A 301 -1.28 8.84 1.70
N LEU A 302 -1.83 8.70 2.90
CA LEU A 302 -2.05 9.82 3.81
C LEU A 302 -0.75 10.54 4.17
N GLU A 303 0.30 9.77 4.52
CA GLU A 303 1.61 10.35 4.81
C GLU A 303 2.24 10.99 3.56
N SER A 304 2.04 10.40 2.36
CA SER A 304 2.49 11.03 1.11
C SER A 304 1.77 12.36 0.83
N LEU A 305 0.47 12.49 1.13
CA LEU A 305 -0.25 13.76 1.00
C LEU A 305 0.37 14.87 1.87
N TYR A 306 0.81 14.54 3.09
CA TYR A 306 1.55 15.49 3.92
C TYR A 306 2.83 15.97 3.21
N TRP A 307 3.64 15.04 2.70
CA TRP A 307 4.91 15.38 2.04
C TRP A 307 4.70 16.11 0.72
N LEU A 308 3.64 15.80 -0.02
CA LEU A 308 3.24 16.59 -1.20
C LEU A 308 2.84 18.02 -0.79
N GLY A 309 2.19 18.18 0.36
CA GLY A 309 1.91 19.50 0.93
C GLY A 309 3.19 20.27 1.30
N VAL A 310 4.20 19.58 1.85
CA VAL A 310 5.54 20.17 2.09
C VAL A 310 6.18 20.64 0.77
N LYS A 311 6.10 19.83 -0.30
CA LYS A 311 6.55 20.22 -1.64
C LYS A 311 5.78 21.40 -2.20
N ALA A 312 4.46 21.44 -2.00
CA ALA A 312 3.63 22.56 -2.44
C ALA A 312 4.06 23.90 -1.80
N ILE A 313 4.51 23.87 -0.53
CA ILE A 313 5.05 25.05 0.16
C ILE A 313 6.43 25.44 -0.39
N SER A 314 7.31 24.46 -0.65
CA SER A 314 8.72 24.71 -0.96
C SER A 314 8.95 25.09 -2.42
N ASN A 315 8.35 24.38 -3.38
CA ASN A 315 8.62 24.56 -4.82
C ASN A 315 7.38 24.55 -5.72
N GLY A 316 6.19 24.26 -5.15
CA GLY A 316 4.93 24.20 -5.91
C GLY A 316 4.83 23.03 -6.90
N ASN A 317 5.77 22.07 -6.87
CA ASN A 317 5.78 20.91 -7.77
C ASN A 317 5.47 19.62 -7.04
N VAL A 318 4.28 19.05 -7.29
CA VAL A 318 3.82 17.78 -6.72
C VAL A 318 3.83 16.62 -7.73
N ASN A 319 4.13 16.90 -9.00
CA ASN A 319 4.07 15.92 -10.08
C ASN A 319 5.19 14.86 -10.00
N GLU A 320 6.34 15.21 -9.42
CA GLU A 320 7.46 14.29 -9.22
C GLU A 320 7.18 13.22 -8.15
N GLY A 321 6.06 13.34 -7.44
CA GLY A 321 5.69 12.41 -6.38
C GLY A 321 6.61 12.47 -5.17
N ILE A 322 6.68 11.36 -4.42
CA ILE A 322 7.51 11.24 -3.21
C ILE A 322 8.56 10.16 -3.43
N SER A 323 9.83 10.54 -3.34
CA SER A 323 10.94 9.62 -3.41
C SER A 323 11.18 8.90 -2.06
N GLN A 324 11.92 7.81 -2.10
CA GLN A 324 12.12 6.92 -0.96
C GLN A 324 12.77 7.61 0.25
N TRP A 325 13.74 8.51 0.02
CA TRP A 325 14.61 9.04 1.05
C TRP A 325 14.37 10.49 1.41
N GLU A 326 13.66 11.26 0.58
CA GLU A 326 13.48 12.71 0.80
C GLU A 326 12.77 13.07 2.11
N VAL A 327 11.99 12.14 2.65
CA VAL A 327 11.26 12.33 3.92
C VAL A 327 12.17 12.23 5.16
N TYR A 328 13.40 11.74 4.97
CA TYR A 328 14.42 11.59 6.00
C TYR A 328 15.53 12.65 5.90
N GLU A 329 15.42 13.58 4.95
CA GLU A 329 16.34 14.71 4.86
C GLU A 329 16.15 15.64 6.06
N ASP A 330 17.28 16.03 6.66
CA ASP A 330 17.27 16.85 7.86
C ASP A 330 16.85 18.30 7.52
N LYS A 331 15.64 18.67 7.89
CA LYS A 331 15.16 20.05 7.80
C LYS A 331 14.90 20.57 9.21
N GLN A 332 15.40 21.74 9.49
CA GLN A 332 15.30 22.33 10.84
C GLN A 332 13.85 22.52 11.33
N LYS A 333 12.87 22.64 10.41
CA LYS A 333 11.46 22.78 10.76
C LYS A 333 10.56 22.32 9.61
N TYR A 334 9.67 21.40 9.90
CA TYR A 334 8.60 21.00 8.98
C TYR A 334 7.29 21.74 9.31
N PRO A 335 6.43 22.04 8.31
CA PRO A 335 5.12 22.61 8.56
C PRO A 335 4.23 21.64 9.35
N SER A 336 3.22 22.18 10.04
CA SER A 336 2.19 21.34 10.66
C SER A 336 1.40 20.58 9.58
N PRO A 337 0.75 19.46 9.93
CA PRO A 337 -0.12 18.74 9.00
C PRO A 337 -1.20 19.63 8.36
N ILE A 338 -1.78 20.55 9.14
CA ILE A 338 -2.80 21.49 8.65
C ILE A 338 -2.21 22.45 7.61
N GLU A 339 -1.02 23.04 7.87
CA GLU A 339 -0.35 23.94 6.92
C GLU A 339 0.00 23.21 5.62
N ALA A 340 0.54 21.97 5.70
CA ALA A 340 0.90 21.19 4.55
C ALA A 340 -0.33 20.85 3.68
N ILE A 341 -1.40 20.32 4.28
CA ILE A 341 -2.62 19.95 3.53
C ILE A 341 -3.33 21.18 2.97
N LYS A 342 -3.34 22.30 3.68
CA LYS A 342 -3.87 23.59 3.18
C LYS A 342 -3.10 24.09 1.96
N ALA A 343 -1.77 23.97 1.97
CA ALA A 343 -0.95 24.36 0.84
C ALA A 343 -1.22 23.46 -0.39
N LEU A 344 -1.40 22.14 -0.16
CA LEU A 344 -1.74 21.20 -1.20
C LEU A 344 -3.11 21.51 -1.83
N GLN A 345 -4.13 21.79 -1.00
CA GLN A 345 -5.45 22.23 -1.44
C GLN A 345 -5.37 23.53 -2.28
N SER A 346 -4.63 24.51 -1.77
CA SER A 346 -4.45 25.81 -2.46
C SER A 346 -3.78 25.65 -3.81
N LEU A 347 -2.80 24.72 -3.93
CA LEU A 347 -2.13 24.41 -5.18
C LEU A 347 -3.11 23.82 -6.22
N LEU A 348 -3.96 22.86 -5.80
CA LEU A 348 -4.97 22.27 -6.68
C LEU A 348 -5.95 23.31 -7.21
N VAL A 349 -6.46 24.17 -6.34
CA VAL A 349 -7.36 25.28 -6.73
C VAL A 349 -6.66 26.20 -7.73
N LYS A 350 -5.41 26.61 -7.48
CA LYS A 350 -4.62 27.46 -8.38
C LYS A 350 -4.40 26.81 -9.76
N GLN A 351 -4.22 25.50 -9.80
CA GLN A 351 -3.98 24.75 -11.03
C GLN A 351 -5.28 24.27 -11.72
N ASN A 352 -6.44 24.57 -11.14
CA ASN A 352 -7.75 24.10 -11.57
C ASN A 352 -7.79 22.56 -11.73
N GLN A 353 -7.18 21.85 -10.78
CA GLN A 353 -7.13 20.39 -10.73
C GLN A 353 -8.15 19.85 -9.75
N SER A 354 -8.95 18.88 -10.19
CA SER A 354 -9.95 18.20 -9.37
C SER A 354 -9.39 17.04 -8.57
N ARG A 355 -8.13 16.64 -8.81
CA ARG A 355 -7.45 15.52 -8.14
C ARG A 355 -5.94 15.59 -8.31
N ILE A 356 -5.22 14.87 -7.44
CA ILE A 356 -3.80 14.60 -7.55
C ILE A 356 -3.61 13.18 -8.10
N ILE A 357 -2.88 13.05 -9.22
CA ILE A 357 -2.37 11.79 -9.72
C ILE A 357 -0.85 11.91 -9.75
N THR A 358 -0.17 11.12 -8.91
CA THR A 358 1.30 11.14 -8.81
C THR A 358 1.79 9.80 -8.26
N LYS A 359 3.09 9.66 -8.06
CA LYS A 359 3.70 8.43 -7.55
C LYS A 359 4.21 8.60 -6.13
N THR A 360 4.29 7.50 -5.39
CA THR A 360 4.95 7.44 -4.09
C THR A 360 5.86 6.23 -3.98
N ALA A 361 7.11 6.46 -3.64
CA ALA A 361 8.06 5.46 -3.18
C ALA A 361 8.30 5.59 -1.66
N LEU A 362 7.37 6.22 -0.92
CA LEU A 362 7.49 6.43 0.52
C LEU A 362 7.75 5.10 1.24
N LEU A 363 8.93 4.97 1.83
CA LEU A 363 9.34 3.87 2.69
C LEU A 363 9.27 4.34 4.13
N ILE A 364 8.37 3.77 4.93
CA ILE A 364 8.21 4.12 6.35
C ILE A 364 9.04 3.17 7.20
N LEU A 365 10.05 3.71 7.87
CA LEU A 365 11.03 2.99 8.67
C LEU A 365 10.89 3.35 10.16
N PRO A 366 11.31 2.47 11.09
CA PRO A 366 11.41 2.79 12.51
C PRO A 366 12.13 4.12 12.76
N GLY A 367 11.50 4.98 13.56
CA GLY A 367 11.93 6.37 13.75
C GLY A 367 11.20 7.40 12.88
N TYR A 368 10.39 6.97 11.90
CA TYR A 368 9.53 7.88 11.13
C TYR A 368 8.49 8.55 12.03
N ASP A 369 8.38 9.86 11.93
CA ASP A 369 7.38 10.65 12.65
C ASP A 369 6.09 10.80 11.84
N PHE A 370 5.06 10.03 12.20
CA PHE A 370 3.76 10.06 11.54
C PHE A 370 3.07 11.40 11.70
N LYS A 371 2.69 12.01 10.61
CA LYS A 371 2.13 13.37 10.56
C LYS A 371 0.60 13.36 10.62
N ILE A 372 -0.04 12.48 9.87
CA ILE A 372 -1.50 12.42 9.73
C ILE A 372 -2.10 11.24 10.49
N VAL A 373 -1.51 10.06 10.36
CA VAL A 373 -2.10 8.80 10.84
C VAL A 373 -1.96 8.67 12.36
N LYS A 374 -3.09 8.43 13.05
CA LYS A 374 -3.17 8.24 14.52
C LYS A 374 -3.56 6.82 14.92
N GLY A 375 -3.96 5.99 13.96
CA GLY A 375 -4.27 4.58 14.15
C GLY A 375 -4.20 3.81 12.84
N ILE A 376 -3.93 2.51 12.92
CA ILE A 376 -3.82 1.63 11.75
C ILE A 376 -4.63 0.36 11.99
N ILE A 377 -5.50 0.01 11.02
CA ILE A 377 -6.08 -1.32 10.93
C ILE A 377 -5.31 -2.06 9.84
N THR A 378 -4.66 -3.18 10.17
CA THR A 378 -3.82 -3.91 9.21
C THR A 378 -3.78 -5.41 9.48
N ASN A 379 -3.40 -6.20 8.46
CA ASN A 379 -3.10 -7.62 8.62
C ASN A 379 -1.76 -7.82 9.34
N PHE A 380 -1.46 -9.06 9.75
CA PHE A 380 -0.12 -9.47 10.14
C PHE A 380 0.74 -9.72 8.90
N HIS A 381 1.93 -9.14 8.86
CA HIS A 381 2.82 -9.11 7.70
C HIS A 381 3.93 -10.15 7.78
N GLN A 382 4.53 -10.47 6.64
CA GLN A 382 5.69 -11.37 6.57
C GLN A 382 6.88 -10.83 7.36
N PRO A 383 7.71 -11.72 7.95
CA PRO A 383 9.02 -11.33 8.46
C PRO A 383 9.86 -10.75 7.31
N GLN A 384 10.78 -9.85 7.65
CA GLN A 384 11.69 -9.19 6.72
C GLN A 384 10.98 -8.48 5.56
N SER A 385 9.86 -7.81 5.85
CA SER A 385 9.09 -7.03 4.87
C SER A 385 9.04 -5.55 5.22
N THR A 386 8.93 -4.70 4.20
CA THR A 386 8.71 -3.25 4.37
C THR A 386 7.44 -2.93 5.14
N LEU A 387 6.45 -3.83 5.07
CA LEU A 387 5.18 -3.69 5.79
C LEU A 387 5.36 -3.93 7.30
N LEU A 388 6.21 -4.87 7.70
CA LEU A 388 6.56 -5.07 9.11
C LEU A 388 7.38 -3.89 9.65
N LEU A 389 8.27 -3.31 8.83
CA LEU A 389 8.99 -2.07 9.18
C LEU A 389 8.01 -0.92 9.45
N LEU A 390 6.99 -0.73 8.61
CA LEU A 390 5.95 0.29 8.81
C LEU A 390 5.19 0.08 10.12
N VAL A 391 4.79 -1.17 10.43
CA VAL A 391 4.14 -1.49 11.71
C VAL A 391 5.08 -1.19 12.87
N SER A 392 6.33 -1.60 12.78
CA SER A 392 7.35 -1.31 13.80
C SER A 392 7.62 0.20 13.95
N ALA A 393 7.62 0.95 12.86
CA ALA A 393 7.70 2.42 12.92
C ALA A 393 6.52 3.03 13.68
N PHE A 394 5.32 2.45 13.54
CA PHE A 394 4.12 2.98 14.15
C PHE A 394 4.03 2.70 15.66
N ILE A 395 4.35 1.50 16.12
CA ILE A 395 4.16 1.06 17.51
C ILE A 395 5.49 0.81 18.27
N GLY A 396 6.62 1.10 17.65
CA GLY A 396 7.94 0.89 18.28
C GLY A 396 8.25 -0.61 18.47
N LYS A 397 9.01 -0.91 19.53
CA LYS A 397 9.49 -2.27 19.84
C LYS A 397 8.37 -3.27 20.19
N ASP A 398 7.19 -2.79 20.56
CA ASP A 398 6.07 -3.61 21.01
C ASP A 398 5.48 -4.48 19.87
N TRP A 399 5.89 -4.23 18.61
CA TRP A 399 5.51 -5.08 17.49
C TRP A 399 5.84 -6.56 17.73
N ARG A 400 6.96 -6.85 18.43
CA ARG A 400 7.37 -8.24 18.71
C ARG A 400 6.37 -8.93 19.64
N GLU A 401 5.97 -8.26 20.72
CA GLU A 401 4.99 -8.77 21.65
C GLU A 401 3.64 -8.98 20.99
N ILE A 402 3.21 -8.04 20.15
CA ILE A 402 1.95 -8.13 19.40
C ILE A 402 1.95 -9.36 18.47
N TYR A 403 3.04 -9.57 17.72
CA TYR A 403 3.13 -10.70 16.78
C TYR A 403 3.26 -12.04 17.51
N MET A 404 3.98 -12.11 18.64
CA MET A 404 4.02 -13.29 19.50
C MET A 404 2.64 -13.60 20.06
N SER A 405 1.96 -12.62 20.66
CA SER A 405 0.61 -12.78 21.17
C SER A 405 -0.37 -13.27 20.09
N ALA A 406 -0.27 -12.77 18.86
CA ALA A 406 -1.08 -13.25 17.75
C ALA A 406 -0.81 -14.73 17.41
N LEU A 407 0.47 -15.14 17.38
CA LEU A 407 0.83 -16.54 17.12
C LEU A 407 0.31 -17.49 18.22
N GLU A 408 0.46 -17.13 19.47
CA GLU A 408 0.04 -17.90 20.66
C GLU A 408 -1.49 -18.03 20.73
N ASN A 409 -2.22 -16.96 20.33
CA ASN A 409 -3.69 -16.94 20.34
C ASN A 409 -4.31 -17.43 19.02
N ASN A 410 -3.53 -18.20 18.22
CA ASN A 410 -4.01 -18.84 17.00
C ASN A 410 -4.62 -17.88 15.98
N TYR A 411 -4.00 -16.72 15.79
CA TYR A 411 -4.31 -15.85 14.65
C TYR A 411 -3.79 -16.45 13.36
N ARG A 412 -4.49 -16.16 12.27
CA ARG A 412 -4.08 -16.47 10.91
C ARG A 412 -3.38 -15.25 10.33
N PHE A 413 -2.39 -15.45 9.48
CA PHE A 413 -1.51 -14.42 8.98
C PHE A 413 -1.72 -14.13 7.49
N LEU A 414 -1.25 -12.96 7.07
CA LEU A 414 -1.19 -12.44 5.71
C LEU A 414 -2.59 -12.10 5.13
N SER A 415 -2.74 -12.09 3.80
CA SER A 415 -3.86 -11.47 3.06
C SER A 415 -5.26 -11.93 3.49
N TYR A 416 -5.46 -13.21 3.69
CA TYR A 416 -6.73 -13.78 4.15
C TYR A 416 -6.74 -14.10 5.65
N GLY A 417 -5.68 -13.72 6.33
CA GLY A 417 -5.52 -13.90 7.77
C GLY A 417 -6.37 -12.92 8.58
N ASP A 418 -6.07 -12.87 9.86
CA ASP A 418 -6.69 -11.96 10.81
C ASP A 418 -5.98 -10.59 10.80
N GLY A 419 -6.40 -9.64 11.61
CA GLY A 419 -5.79 -8.33 11.62
C GLY A 419 -5.60 -7.72 13.00
N SER A 420 -5.14 -6.49 13.00
CA SER A 420 -4.91 -5.70 14.21
C SER A 420 -5.44 -4.28 14.05
N LEU A 421 -5.91 -3.70 15.15
CA LEU A 421 -6.17 -2.28 15.35
C LEU A 421 -5.06 -1.74 16.26
N LEU A 422 -4.18 -0.94 15.71
CA LEU A 422 -3.03 -0.35 16.40
C LEU A 422 -3.32 1.13 16.64
N LEU A 423 -3.34 1.54 17.90
CA LEU A 423 -3.61 2.93 18.30
C LEU A 423 -2.39 3.51 19.01
N ARG A 424 -1.96 4.70 18.60
CA ARG A 424 -0.97 5.50 19.31
C ARG A 424 -1.69 6.43 20.30
N SER A 425 -1.08 6.59 21.47
CA SER A 425 -1.45 7.60 22.46
C SER A 425 -1.20 9.02 21.98
#